data_9f1fe26277d1fb1def14a2e2f357cf5e
#
_entry.id   9f1fe26277d1fb1def14a2e2f357cf5e
#
_cell.length_a   1.000
_cell.length_b   1.000
_cell.length_c   1.000
_cell.angle_alpha   90.00
_cell.angle_beta   90.00
_cell.angle_gamma   90.00
#
_symmetry.space_group_name_H-M   'P 1'
#
loop_
_entity.id
_entity.type
_entity.pdbx_description
1 polymer ?
#
loop_
_entity_poly.entity_id
_entity_poly.type
_entity_poly.pdbx_seq_one_letter_code
_entity_poly.pdbx_strand_id
1 'polypeptide(L)'
;KSRDKSTNPAVESTTWXRFXAAKGKRFLXANGXDDXQTMRXVWTNICGSKPISCPFQLPTLHGSLKIQIFIKFIIYLVCITQNFFKIRKYAGNLCQRASLSVASPCPNFPSSLKFRCYADKCKRKVQPKKFRLDRGPYLSQLDYQSRLQFQAPALRLPLTSIICTIGPSSSQPKVLLNLIHAGMKVVRWDFSHGTHECHCQAIQAARKAIAMYVEXTGLPRSLAIALDTKGAAVNPQGAAVDFNAITEQDKLDLKCGADQKVDMIFASFIRDAKAXQEIRQALGPSSEHIKIISKIESQQALANIDEIIRESDGIMVALGNMGNEIALEAVPLAQKSIVAKCNKVGKPVICANQMMNSMITKPRPTRAESSDVANAILDGCDALVLSGETAKGKYPVQCVQCMARICAKVESVLWYEXIQNNLXSEVRIXAADHISAVSTAIAEAATVSQAQAIVVASPCSIVPQMVSQMRPPCPIVLLTGCPHKAAHSLLFRGVYPLLVKEMVYGSVNYCRIMQAGLKILAKLDIWRPGRRGTLVLVHAMSADK
;
A
#
# COMPACT_ATOMS: atom_id res chain seq x y z
N LYS A 1 -43.71 37.53 -6.56
CA LYS A 1 -44.30 36.95 -5.33
C LYS A 1 -43.44 35.82 -4.84
N SER A 2 -42.69 36.14 -3.82
CA SER A 2 -41.78 35.30 -3.06
C SER A 2 -42.51 34.33 -2.14
N ARG A 3 -42.00 33.13 -1.95
CA ARG A 3 -42.15 32.39 -0.67
C ARG A 3 -40.90 31.58 -0.37
N ASP A 4 -40.19 32.06 0.60
CA ASP A 4 -39.16 31.35 1.36
C ASP A 4 -39.73 30.07 1.97
N LYS A 5 -39.01 28.98 1.83
CA LYS A 5 -39.17 27.83 2.73
C LYS A 5 -37.82 27.56 3.41
N SER A 6 -37.68 28.09 4.61
CA SER A 6 -36.63 27.74 5.53
C SER A 6 -36.86 26.29 6.00
N THR A 7 -36.03 25.38 5.61
CA THR A 7 -36.03 23.99 6.14
C THR A 7 -35.33 23.98 7.50
N ASN A 8 -36.02 23.49 8.48
CA ASN A 8 -35.60 23.38 9.88
C ASN A 8 -34.56 22.25 10.02
N PRO A 9 -33.32 22.50 10.47
CA PRO A 9 -32.29 21.48 10.60
C PRO A 9 -32.56 20.39 11.65
N ALA A 10 -33.60 20.50 12.46
CA ALA A 10 -33.97 19.47 13.45
C ALA A 10 -34.62 18.23 12.80
N VAL A 11 -35.12 18.34 11.56
CA VAL A 11 -35.79 17.20 10.88
C VAL A 11 -34.79 16.25 10.23
N GLU A 12 -33.61 16.74 9.82
CA GLU A 12 -32.59 15.88 9.21
C GLU A 12 -31.90 14.94 10.23
N SER A 13 -31.74 15.38 11.49
CA SER A 13 -31.10 14.56 12.52
C SER A 13 -31.95 13.36 12.94
N THR A 14 -33.27 13.47 12.86
CA THR A 14 -34.19 12.37 13.19
C THR A 14 -34.25 11.31 12.09
N THR A 15 -34.06 11.70 10.84
CA THR A 15 -34.04 10.78 9.69
C THR A 15 -32.78 9.91 9.69
N TRP A 16 -31.67 10.48 10.05
CA TRP A 16 -30.41 9.73 10.22
C TRP A 16 -30.46 8.75 11.38
N UNK A 17 -30.95 9.08 12.20
CA UNK A 17 -31.09 8.32 13.24
C UNK A 17 -31.90 7.18 12.98
N ARG A 18 -33.03 7.37 12.44
CA ARG A 18 -33.93 6.29 12.03
C ARG A 18 -33.32 5.37 10.99
N PHE A 19 -32.56 5.88 10.11
CA PHE A 19 -31.82 5.11 9.11
C PHE A 19 -30.73 4.22 9.74
N UNK A 20 -30.27 4.68 10.62
CA UNK A 20 -29.36 4.09 11.27
C UNK A 20 -29.82 3.05 12.06
N ALA A 21 -30.79 3.27 12.73
CA ALA A 21 -31.47 2.26 13.56
C ALA A 21 -32.05 1.12 12.70
N ALA A 22 -32.61 1.41 11.56
CA ALA A 22 -33.15 0.40 10.64
C ALA A 22 -32.05 -0.50 10.01
N LYS A 23 -30.89 0.06 9.69
CA LYS A 23 -29.74 -0.74 9.21
C LYS A 23 -29.07 -1.53 10.33
N GLY A 24 -28.99 -0.95 11.54
CA GLY A 24 -28.50 -1.65 12.73
C GLY A 24 -29.37 -2.87 13.06
N LYS A 25 -30.69 -2.76 12.94
CA LYS A 25 -31.61 -3.89 13.13
C LYS A 25 -31.38 -5.02 12.14
N ARG A 26 -31.19 -4.71 10.87
CA ARG A 26 -30.91 -5.73 9.84
C ARG A 26 -29.54 -6.41 10.06
N PHE A 27 -28.58 -5.65 10.57
CA PHE A 27 -27.22 -6.17 10.83
C PHE A 27 -27.21 -7.11 12.06
N LEU A 28 -27.94 -6.77 13.12
CA LEU A 28 -28.07 -7.61 14.34
C LEU A 28 -28.85 -8.93 14.08
N UNK A 29 -29.52 -8.66 13.42
CA UNK A 29 -30.30 -9.71 13.07
C UNK A 29 -29.61 -10.70 12.26
N ALA A 30 -28.74 -10.40 11.57
CA ALA A 30 -27.92 -11.30 10.78
C ALA A 30 -26.83 -12.02 11.59
N ASN A 31 -26.45 -11.55 12.74
CA ASN A 31 -25.20 -11.97 13.40
C ASN A 31 -25.26 -12.34 14.89
N GLY A 32 -26.46 -12.55 15.48
CA GLY A 32 -26.69 -13.05 16.87
C GLY A 32 -25.66 -12.69 17.99
N UNK A 33 -25.75 -11.68 18.67
CA UNK A 33 -24.97 -11.42 19.52
C UNK A 33 -25.42 -11.41 20.81
N ASP A 34 -25.23 -12.22 21.60
CA ASP A 34 -25.71 -12.51 22.92
C ASP A 34 -24.97 -11.74 24.03
N ASP A 35 -24.58 -10.54 23.84
CA ASP A 35 -23.97 -9.75 24.90
C ASP A 35 -24.63 -8.36 25.05
N UNK A 36 -25.62 -8.40 25.44
CA UNK A 36 -26.37 -7.34 25.66
C UNK A 36 -25.86 -6.46 26.66
N GLN A 37 -25.28 -7.05 27.70
CA GLN A 37 -24.71 -6.22 28.76
C GLN A 37 -23.58 -5.32 28.24
N THR A 38 -22.75 -5.84 27.40
CA THR A 38 -21.65 -5.07 26.76
C THR A 38 -22.21 -4.00 25.83
N MET A 39 -23.29 -4.28 25.12
CA MET A 39 -23.97 -3.30 24.26
C MET A 39 -24.65 -2.19 25.07
N ARG A 40 -25.18 -2.49 26.22
CA ARG A 40 -25.71 -1.48 27.13
C ARG A 40 -24.63 -0.51 27.65
N UNK A 41 -23.67 -1.09 27.77
CA UNK A 41 -22.70 -0.38 28.23
C UNK A 41 -22.13 0.56 27.33
N VAL A 42 -21.90 0.14 26.32
CA VAL A 42 -21.40 1.03 25.25
C VAL A 42 -22.42 2.14 24.97
N TRP A 43 -23.68 1.80 24.90
CA TRP A 43 -24.74 2.76 24.60
C TRP A 43 -24.94 3.79 25.72
N THR A 44 -24.87 3.35 26.99
CA THR A 44 -24.99 4.26 28.15
C THR A 44 -23.82 5.25 28.20
N ASN A 45 -22.61 4.81 27.82
CA ASN A 45 -21.43 5.66 27.77
C ASN A 45 -21.44 6.64 26.58
N ILE A 46 -22.13 6.30 25.48
CA ILE A 46 -22.22 7.18 24.30
C ILE A 46 -23.35 8.21 24.46
N CYS A 47 -24.46 7.84 25.08
CA CYS A 47 -25.68 8.66 25.08
C CYS A 47 -26.00 9.38 26.41
N GLY A 48 -25.19 9.16 27.46
CA GLY A 48 -25.43 9.78 28.79
C GLY A 48 -26.63 9.19 29.53
N SER A 49 -26.70 9.41 30.83
CA SER A 49 -27.60 8.75 31.79
C SER A 49 -29.06 9.22 31.78
N LYS A 50 -29.72 9.34 30.64
CA LYS A 50 -31.18 9.50 30.59
C LYS A 50 -31.82 8.17 30.18
N PRO A 51 -32.86 7.67 30.92
CA PRO A 51 -33.48 6.42 30.56
C PRO A 51 -34.34 6.58 29.30
N ILE A 52 -33.75 6.20 28.17
CA ILE A 52 -34.53 5.96 26.97
C ILE A 52 -34.90 4.48 27.00
N SER A 53 -36.17 4.18 27.08
CA SER A 53 -36.70 2.81 27.06
C SER A 53 -36.14 2.07 25.84
N CYS A 54 -35.38 1.02 26.08
CA CYS A 54 -34.74 0.20 25.07
C CYS A 54 -35.81 -0.69 24.38
N PRO A 55 -36.08 -0.53 23.08
CA PRO A 55 -37.16 -1.28 22.42
C PRO A 55 -36.73 -2.65 21.87
N PHE A 56 -35.70 -3.29 22.44
CA PHE A 56 -35.14 -4.51 21.86
C PHE A 56 -35.31 -5.72 22.77
N GLN A 57 -36.20 -6.64 22.39
CA GLN A 57 -36.12 -8.05 22.75
C GLN A 57 -35.33 -8.77 21.65
N LEU A 58 -34.21 -9.39 22.02
CA LEU A 58 -33.30 -10.11 21.11
C LEU A 58 -33.65 -11.60 21.07
N PRO A 59 -33.83 -12.19 19.89
CA PRO A 59 -33.90 -13.66 19.81
C PRO A 59 -32.48 -14.25 19.81
N THR A 60 -32.35 -15.41 20.43
CA THR A 60 -31.10 -16.18 20.58
C THR A 60 -30.65 -16.82 19.25
N LEU A 61 -29.46 -16.47 18.78
CA LEU A 61 -28.80 -17.17 17.67
C LEU A 61 -27.27 -17.24 17.89
N HIS A 62 -26.73 -18.43 17.72
CA HIS A 62 -25.30 -18.70 17.86
C HIS A 62 -24.50 -18.25 16.63
N GLY A 63 -23.43 -17.50 16.82
CA GLY A 63 -22.52 -17.05 15.74
C GLY A 63 -21.66 -15.86 16.14
N SER A 64 -20.71 -16.11 17.03
CA SER A 64 -19.87 -15.04 17.58
C SER A 64 -18.49 -15.04 16.90
N LEU A 65 -18.19 -14.11 16.04
CA LEU A 65 -16.77 -13.70 15.86
C LEU A 65 -16.60 -12.37 15.09
N LYS A 66 -17.56 -12.02 14.25
CA LYS A 66 -17.37 -10.87 13.32
C LYS A 66 -17.63 -9.50 13.97
N ILE A 67 -18.42 -9.44 15.04
CA ILE A 67 -18.79 -8.18 15.70
C ILE A 67 -17.69 -7.67 16.65
N GLN A 68 -16.92 -8.56 17.27
CA GLN A 68 -15.80 -8.15 18.14
C GLN A 68 -14.72 -7.40 17.37
N ILE A 69 -14.52 -7.73 16.10
CA ILE A 69 -13.54 -7.06 15.23
C ILE A 69 -13.97 -5.60 14.99
N PHE A 70 -15.25 -5.37 14.74
CA PHE A 70 -15.77 -4.04 14.41
C PHE A 70 -15.78 -3.09 15.62
N ILE A 71 -16.14 -3.58 16.79
CA ILE A 71 -16.23 -2.77 18.02
C ILE A 71 -14.83 -2.47 18.57
N LYS A 72 -13.92 -3.45 18.60
CA LYS A 72 -12.52 -3.22 18.99
C LYS A 72 -11.79 -2.32 18.01
N PHE A 73 -12.18 -2.31 16.74
CA PHE A 73 -11.58 -1.46 15.70
C PHE A 73 -11.93 0.02 15.88
N ILE A 74 -13.16 0.34 16.26
CA ILE A 74 -13.61 1.73 16.52
C ILE A 74 -12.91 2.30 17.76
N ILE A 75 -12.66 1.47 18.78
CA ILE A 75 -12.07 1.91 20.05
C ILE A 75 -10.55 2.15 19.92
N TYR A 76 -9.86 1.51 18.94
CA TYR A 76 -8.41 1.62 18.77
C TYR A 76 -7.96 2.56 17.64
N LEU A 77 -8.88 3.34 17.04
CA LEU A 77 -8.50 4.40 16.13
C LEU A 77 -8.03 5.61 16.96
N VAL A 78 -6.86 5.48 17.57
CA VAL A 78 -6.28 6.57 18.35
C VAL A 78 -5.61 7.53 17.35
N CYS A 79 -6.36 8.53 16.94
CA CYS A 79 -5.79 9.70 16.28
C CYS A 79 -5.04 10.54 17.32
N ILE A 80 -3.71 10.44 17.36
CA ILE A 80 -2.90 11.35 18.17
C ILE A 80 -2.83 12.67 17.38
N THR A 81 -3.85 13.49 17.51
CA THR A 81 -3.87 14.81 16.88
C THR A 81 -3.72 15.90 17.94
N GLN A 82 -2.78 16.80 17.73
CA GLN A 82 -2.68 18.04 18.51
C GLN A 82 -3.45 19.21 17.84
N ASN A 83 -4.26 18.95 16.83
CA ASN A 83 -5.01 20.01 16.15
C ASN A 83 -6.53 19.76 16.19
N PHE A 84 -7.12 19.95 17.37
CA PHE A 84 -8.57 19.80 17.57
C PHE A 84 -9.38 21.08 17.22
N PHE A 85 -8.79 22.06 16.53
CA PHE A 85 -9.43 23.38 16.40
C PHE A 85 -10.50 23.50 15.31
N LYS A 86 -10.58 22.60 14.35
CA LYS A 86 -11.59 22.69 13.28
C LYS A 86 -12.90 21.94 13.57
N ILE A 87 -12.84 20.94 14.46
CA ILE A 87 -14.05 20.18 14.83
C ILE A 87 -14.87 20.89 15.91
N ARG A 88 -14.30 21.94 16.55
CA ARG A 88 -14.92 22.68 17.64
C ARG A 88 -16.21 23.41 17.26
N LYS A 89 -16.46 23.68 15.98
CA LYS A 89 -17.66 24.37 15.54
C LYS A 89 -18.90 23.45 15.47
N TYR A 90 -18.67 22.12 15.43
CA TYR A 90 -19.76 21.13 15.39
C TYR A 90 -19.87 20.27 16.65
N ALA A 91 -18.86 20.25 17.50
CA ALA A 91 -18.82 19.39 18.70
C ALA A 91 -18.79 20.19 20.02
N GLY A 92 -19.19 21.43 19.99
CA GLY A 92 -19.06 22.37 21.14
C GLY A 92 -19.74 21.94 22.44
N ASN A 93 -20.63 20.97 22.42
CA ASN A 93 -21.38 20.53 23.61
C ASN A 93 -21.09 19.09 24.06
N LEU A 94 -20.24 18.34 23.34
CA LEU A 94 -19.96 16.94 23.66
C LEU A 94 -18.65 16.73 24.44
N CYS A 95 -17.77 17.72 24.43
CA CYS A 95 -16.41 17.54 24.97
C CYS A 95 -16.22 17.93 26.44
N GLN A 96 -17.23 18.57 27.07
CA GLN A 96 -17.11 19.04 28.47
C GLN A 96 -17.42 17.97 29.53
N ARG A 97 -17.91 16.78 29.13
CA ARG A 97 -18.34 15.76 30.12
C ARG A 97 -17.80 14.35 29.89
N ALA A 98 -16.82 14.18 29.01
CA ALA A 98 -16.20 12.88 28.84
C ALA A 98 -14.86 12.82 29.62
N SER A 99 -14.95 12.64 30.92
CA SER A 99 -13.87 11.99 31.66
C SER A 99 -13.93 10.50 31.31
N LEU A 100 -13.30 10.13 30.21
CA LEU A 100 -13.09 8.74 29.87
C LEU A 100 -12.12 8.13 30.89
N SER A 101 -12.68 7.48 31.91
CA SER A 101 -11.92 6.54 32.71
C SER A 101 -11.70 5.30 31.84
N VAL A 102 -10.57 5.25 31.18
CA VAL A 102 -10.12 4.04 30.51
C VAL A 102 -9.91 2.98 31.59
N ALA A 103 -10.74 1.96 31.57
CA ALA A 103 -10.60 0.83 32.48
C ALA A 103 -9.21 0.22 32.33
N SER A 104 -8.52 0.16 33.43
CA SER A 104 -7.20 -0.41 33.72
C SER A 104 -6.16 -0.29 32.61
N PRO A 105 -5.17 0.55 32.81
CA PRO A 105 -4.02 0.63 31.91
C PRO A 105 -3.28 -0.72 31.90
N CYS A 106 -2.85 -1.15 30.73
CA CYS A 106 -1.87 -2.20 30.62
C CYS A 106 -0.70 -1.86 31.59
N PRO A 107 -0.36 -2.72 32.54
CA PRO A 107 0.52 -2.35 33.66
C PRO A 107 1.95 -1.97 33.26
N ASN A 108 2.30 -2.07 31.99
CA ASN A 108 3.65 -1.82 31.49
C ASN A 108 3.77 -0.63 30.51
N PHE A 109 2.80 0.29 30.53
CA PHE A 109 2.93 1.52 29.76
C PHE A 109 3.85 2.49 30.51
N PRO A 110 4.92 3.03 29.88
CA PRO A 110 5.79 3.99 30.56
C PRO A 110 4.98 5.20 31.04
N SER A 111 5.18 5.58 32.31
CA SER A 111 4.50 6.71 32.95
C SER A 111 4.76 8.07 32.26
N SER A 112 5.74 8.11 31.36
CA SER A 112 6.04 9.29 30.54
C SER A 112 5.04 9.51 29.39
N LEU A 113 4.18 8.54 29.10
CA LEU A 113 3.09 8.69 28.13
C LEU A 113 1.75 8.99 28.83
N LYS A 114 1.78 9.86 29.81
CA LYS A 114 0.54 10.42 30.36
C LYS A 114 -0.07 11.35 29.31
N PHE A 115 -1.23 10.96 28.80
CA PHE A 115 -2.03 11.82 27.92
C PHE A 115 -2.54 13.01 28.75
N ARG A 116 -1.73 14.07 28.86
CA ARG A 116 -2.22 15.36 29.31
C ARG A 116 -2.65 16.16 28.09
N CYS A 117 -3.94 16.39 27.95
CA CYS A 117 -4.45 17.44 27.09
C CYS A 117 -3.96 18.79 27.67
N TYR A 118 -2.81 19.22 27.23
CA TYR A 118 -2.35 20.58 27.54
C TYR A 118 -3.05 21.55 26.59
N ALA A 119 -4.21 22.03 27.00
CA ALA A 119 -4.81 23.22 26.43
C ALA A 119 -4.29 24.43 27.24
N ASP A 120 -2.98 24.69 27.17
CA ASP A 120 -2.49 25.90 27.85
C ASP A 120 -1.40 26.62 27.06
N LYS A 121 -1.75 27.87 26.78
CA LYS A 121 -0.90 29.04 26.52
C LYS A 121 0.39 28.78 25.73
N CYS A 122 0.24 28.46 24.44
CA CYS A 122 1.36 28.60 23.53
C CYS A 122 1.44 30.05 23.04
N LYS A 123 2.34 30.84 23.63
CA LYS A 123 2.70 32.15 23.07
C LYS A 123 3.20 31.92 21.64
N ARG A 124 2.47 32.46 20.68
CA ARG A 124 2.82 32.36 19.25
C ARG A 124 4.16 33.03 19.00
N LYS A 125 5.25 32.27 18.96
CA LYS A 125 6.45 32.71 18.24
C LYS A 125 6.12 32.59 16.76
N VAL A 126 6.15 33.69 16.05
CA VAL A 126 6.01 33.72 14.59
C VAL A 126 7.13 32.87 14.00
N GLN A 127 6.79 31.67 13.60
CA GLN A 127 7.73 30.84 12.84
C GLN A 127 7.74 31.29 11.39
N PRO A 128 8.89 31.17 10.69
CA PRO A 128 8.96 31.53 9.27
C PRO A 128 7.86 30.78 8.50
N LYS A 129 7.25 31.46 7.55
CA LYS A 129 6.15 30.94 6.73
C LYS A 129 6.54 29.57 6.16
N LYS A 130 6.09 28.50 6.78
CA LYS A 130 6.17 27.18 6.16
C LYS A 130 5.38 27.23 4.87
N PHE A 131 6.01 26.85 3.80
CA PHE A 131 5.38 26.69 2.49
C PHE A 131 4.12 25.83 2.69
N ARG A 132 2.96 26.45 2.67
CA ARG A 132 1.70 25.71 2.70
C ARG A 132 1.33 25.38 1.26
N LEU A 133 1.32 24.12 0.97
CA LEU A 133 0.62 23.65 -0.22
C LEU A 133 -0.80 24.20 -0.15
N ASP A 134 -1.22 24.91 -1.16
CA ASP A 134 -2.60 25.33 -1.31
C ASP A 134 -3.43 24.08 -1.67
N ARG A 135 -3.82 23.36 -0.64
CA ARG A 135 -4.67 22.16 -0.73
C ARG A 135 -6.14 22.54 -0.51
N GLY A 136 -6.54 23.71 -1.00
CA GLY A 136 -7.96 24.08 -1.01
C GLY A 136 -8.74 23.09 -1.86
N PRO A 137 -10.06 23.00 -1.69
CA PRO A 137 -10.86 22.11 -2.51
C PRO A 137 -10.69 22.48 -3.98
N TYR A 138 -10.26 21.51 -4.78
CA TYR A 138 -10.14 21.69 -6.22
C TYR A 138 -11.52 21.47 -6.84
N LEU A 139 -11.91 22.38 -7.75
CA LEU A 139 -13.22 22.34 -8.41
C LEU A 139 -13.24 21.39 -9.62
N SER A 140 -12.07 21.14 -10.20
CA SER A 140 -11.94 20.31 -11.41
C SER A 140 -10.49 19.86 -11.58
N GLN A 141 -10.27 18.93 -12.49
CA GLN A 141 -8.92 18.49 -12.90
C GLN A 141 -8.11 19.68 -13.43
N LEU A 142 -8.74 20.59 -14.17
CA LEU A 142 -8.07 21.77 -14.70
C LEU A 142 -7.66 22.74 -13.59
N ASP A 143 -8.54 22.95 -12.59
CA ASP A 143 -8.24 23.78 -11.42
C ASP A 143 -7.06 23.20 -10.63
N TYR A 144 -7.06 21.88 -10.38
CA TYR A 144 -5.96 21.19 -9.72
C TYR A 144 -4.65 21.38 -10.49
N GLN A 145 -4.65 21.15 -11.81
CA GLN A 145 -3.46 21.27 -12.64
C GLN A 145 -2.93 22.71 -12.66
N SER A 146 -3.82 23.71 -12.69
CA SER A 146 -3.43 25.14 -12.70
C SER A 146 -2.75 25.58 -11.39
N ARG A 147 -2.99 24.84 -10.29
CA ARG A 147 -2.42 25.14 -8.97
C ARG A 147 -1.23 24.22 -8.61
N LEU A 148 -0.71 23.43 -9.56
CA LEU A 148 0.45 22.56 -9.32
C LEU A 148 1.67 23.41 -8.92
N GLN A 149 2.22 23.11 -7.77
CA GLN A 149 3.34 23.87 -7.18
C GLN A 149 4.66 23.12 -7.42
N PHE A 150 5.35 23.47 -8.48
CA PHE A 150 6.63 22.83 -8.83
C PHE A 150 7.72 23.01 -7.75
N GLN A 151 7.57 23.99 -6.86
CA GLN A 151 8.48 24.24 -5.73
C GLN A 151 8.08 23.45 -4.46
N ALA A 152 6.95 22.73 -4.46
CA ALA A 152 6.52 21.95 -3.31
C ALA A 152 7.63 20.98 -2.85
N PRO A 153 7.86 20.82 -1.55
CA PRO A 153 8.86 19.85 -1.08
C PRO A 153 8.44 18.42 -1.45
N ALA A 154 9.40 17.64 -1.93
CA ALA A 154 9.19 16.23 -2.24
C ALA A 154 8.89 15.44 -0.96
N LEU A 155 8.24 14.29 -1.10
CA LEU A 155 8.07 13.35 0.02
C LEU A 155 9.44 12.86 0.50
N ARG A 156 9.57 12.58 1.77
CA ARG A 156 10.81 12.01 2.34
C ARG A 156 11.09 10.61 1.82
N LEU A 157 10.02 9.81 1.69
CA LEU A 157 10.09 8.45 1.17
C LEU A 157 9.19 8.35 -0.05
N PRO A 158 9.70 7.87 -1.20
CA PRO A 158 8.84 7.64 -2.36
C PRO A 158 7.86 6.51 -2.07
N LEU A 159 6.62 6.67 -2.46
CA LEU A 159 5.59 5.65 -2.25
C LEU A 159 5.68 4.56 -3.33
N THR A 160 5.98 4.94 -4.58
CA THR A 160 6.19 3.98 -5.68
C THR A 160 7.43 3.14 -5.40
N SER A 161 7.34 1.84 -5.61
CA SER A 161 8.43 0.91 -5.39
C SER A 161 9.38 0.89 -6.58
N ILE A 162 10.68 0.74 -6.32
CA ILE A 162 11.73 0.68 -7.36
C ILE A 162 12.28 -0.74 -7.39
N ILE A 163 12.18 -1.36 -8.57
CA ILE A 163 12.69 -2.69 -8.89
C ILE A 163 13.93 -2.50 -9.75
N CYS A 164 15.03 -3.14 -9.36
CA CYS A 164 16.29 -3.03 -10.12
C CYS A 164 16.68 -4.40 -10.68
N THR A 165 16.89 -4.45 -12.00
CA THR A 165 17.51 -5.61 -12.64
C THR A 165 18.99 -5.59 -12.30
N ILE A 166 19.48 -6.74 -11.82
CA ILE A 166 20.87 -6.89 -11.40
C ILE A 166 21.62 -7.65 -12.50
N GLY A 167 22.83 -7.18 -12.74
CA GLY A 167 23.73 -7.74 -13.76
C GLY A 167 25.16 -7.32 -13.49
N PRO A 168 26.03 -7.33 -14.51
CA PRO A 168 27.47 -7.11 -14.32
C PRO A 168 27.83 -5.82 -13.57
N SER A 169 27.08 -4.75 -13.76
CA SER A 169 27.35 -3.44 -13.12
C SER A 169 26.91 -3.37 -11.65
N SER A 170 26.09 -4.32 -11.17
CA SER A 170 25.42 -4.19 -9.88
C SER A 170 25.43 -5.45 -9.01
N SER A 171 26.08 -6.54 -9.45
CA SER A 171 26.06 -7.84 -8.74
C SER A 171 26.89 -7.86 -7.44
N GLN A 172 27.82 -6.92 -7.26
CA GLN A 172 28.66 -6.90 -6.06
C GLN A 172 27.87 -6.45 -4.82
N PRO A 173 28.05 -7.08 -3.65
CA PRO A 173 27.32 -6.73 -2.42
C PRO A 173 27.39 -5.24 -2.03
N LYS A 174 28.55 -4.60 -2.25
CA LYS A 174 28.72 -3.15 -1.95
C LYS A 174 27.85 -2.28 -2.86
N VAL A 175 27.73 -2.63 -4.14
CA VAL A 175 26.88 -1.88 -5.09
C VAL A 175 25.40 -2.12 -4.73
N LEU A 176 25.04 -3.39 -4.44
CA LEU A 176 23.69 -3.74 -4.00
C LEU A 176 23.30 -2.96 -2.73
N LEU A 177 24.21 -2.85 -1.76
CA LEU A 177 24.00 -2.05 -0.56
C LEU A 177 23.71 -0.57 -0.91
N ASN A 178 24.47 -0.01 -1.85
CA ASN A 178 24.26 1.37 -2.30
C ASN A 178 22.92 1.54 -3.02
N LEU A 179 22.49 0.53 -3.81
CA LEU A 179 21.16 0.53 -4.45
C LEU A 179 20.04 0.47 -3.42
N ILE A 180 20.20 -0.32 -2.33
CA ILE A 180 19.25 -0.38 -1.22
C ILE A 180 19.15 1.01 -0.55
N HIS A 181 20.29 1.65 -0.28
CA HIS A 181 20.32 3.02 0.28
C HIS A 181 19.65 4.03 -0.67
N ALA A 182 19.83 3.87 -1.98
CA ALA A 182 19.24 4.74 -3.00
C ALA A 182 17.72 4.59 -3.13
N GLY A 183 17.15 3.46 -2.64
CA GLY A 183 15.70 3.25 -2.65
C GLY A 183 15.21 1.95 -3.30
N MET A 184 16.12 1.09 -3.75
CA MET A 184 15.75 -0.22 -4.30
C MET A 184 14.98 -1.04 -3.27
N LYS A 185 13.83 -1.61 -3.67
CA LYS A 185 12.98 -2.47 -2.82
C LYS A 185 12.94 -3.92 -3.31
N VAL A 186 13.07 -4.13 -4.61
CA VAL A 186 13.01 -5.47 -5.22
C VAL A 186 14.21 -5.65 -6.15
N VAL A 187 14.86 -6.79 -6.05
CA VAL A 187 15.93 -7.23 -6.96
C VAL A 187 15.29 -8.11 -8.02
N ARG A 188 15.51 -7.79 -9.30
CA ARG A 188 15.05 -8.61 -10.43
C ARG A 188 16.23 -9.32 -11.07
N TRP A 189 16.14 -10.62 -11.17
CA TRP A 189 17.10 -11.47 -11.89
C TRP A 189 16.49 -11.90 -13.22
N ASP A 190 17.13 -11.52 -14.31
CA ASP A 190 16.67 -11.81 -15.68
C ASP A 190 17.32 -13.10 -16.18
N PHE A 191 16.57 -14.18 -16.17
CA PHE A 191 17.03 -15.51 -16.57
C PHE A 191 17.18 -15.67 -18.09
N SER A 192 16.84 -14.63 -18.87
CA SER A 192 17.20 -14.57 -20.30
C SER A 192 18.72 -14.49 -20.50
N HIS A 193 19.47 -14.14 -19.46
CA HIS A 193 20.91 -13.91 -19.50
C HIS A 193 21.61 -14.61 -18.34
N GLY A 194 22.76 -15.19 -18.59
CA GLY A 194 23.57 -15.85 -17.55
C GLY A 194 23.21 -17.31 -17.32
N THR A 195 23.83 -17.91 -16.33
CA THR A 195 23.60 -19.32 -15.92
C THR A 195 22.94 -19.35 -14.54
N HIS A 196 22.27 -20.48 -14.21
CA HIS A 196 21.68 -20.69 -12.88
C HIS A 196 22.71 -20.46 -11.77
N GLU A 197 23.95 -20.93 -11.96
CA GLU A 197 25.03 -20.76 -11.00
C GLU A 197 25.33 -19.28 -10.72
N CYS A 198 25.45 -18.47 -11.78
CA CYS A 198 25.64 -17.01 -11.65
C CYS A 198 24.47 -16.37 -10.89
N HIS A 199 23.23 -16.78 -11.19
CA HIS A 199 22.03 -16.25 -10.51
C HIS A 199 21.99 -16.64 -9.03
N CYS A 200 22.37 -17.89 -8.70
CA CYS A 200 22.46 -18.34 -7.30
C CYS A 200 23.46 -17.50 -6.50
N GLN A 201 24.65 -17.28 -7.06
CA GLN A 201 25.67 -16.43 -6.43
C GLN A 201 25.18 -14.99 -6.23
N ALA A 202 24.50 -14.45 -7.22
CA ALA A 202 23.97 -13.09 -7.19
C ALA A 202 22.80 -12.94 -6.17
N ILE A 203 21.95 -13.96 -6.02
CA ILE A 203 20.91 -14.01 -4.99
C ILE A 203 21.57 -13.99 -3.58
N GLN A 204 22.64 -14.76 -3.39
CA GLN A 204 23.38 -14.75 -2.11
C GLN A 204 24.02 -13.38 -1.85
N ALA A 205 24.53 -12.73 -2.89
CA ALA A 205 25.08 -11.35 -2.78
C ALA A 205 23.99 -10.36 -2.33
N ALA A 206 22.77 -10.48 -2.85
CA ALA A 206 21.65 -9.63 -2.44
C ALA A 206 21.26 -9.87 -0.97
N ARG A 207 21.22 -11.14 -0.55
CA ARG A 207 20.96 -11.50 0.86
C ARG A 207 22.03 -10.94 1.79
N LYS A 208 23.29 -11.01 1.37
CA LYS A 208 24.42 -10.41 2.10
C LYS A 208 24.27 -8.89 2.19
N ALA A 209 23.92 -8.23 1.09
CA ALA A 209 23.75 -6.77 1.05
C ALA A 209 22.64 -6.28 2.00
N ILE A 210 21.49 -6.98 2.06
CA ILE A 210 20.43 -6.58 2.99
C ILE A 210 20.84 -6.84 4.46
N ALA A 211 21.58 -7.91 4.73
CA ALA A 211 22.13 -8.16 6.07
C ALA A 211 23.08 -7.03 6.49
N MET A 212 23.99 -6.63 5.60
CA MET A 212 24.86 -5.47 5.81
C MET A 212 24.08 -4.17 6.07
N TYR A 213 23.00 -3.96 5.33
CA TYR A 213 22.11 -2.80 5.52
C TYR A 213 21.50 -2.79 6.93
N VAL A 214 20.97 -3.93 7.35
CA VAL A 214 20.33 -4.08 8.67
C VAL A 214 21.37 -3.86 9.77
N GLU A 215 22.57 -4.41 9.61
CA GLU A 215 23.69 -4.19 10.54
C GLU A 215 24.12 -2.72 10.63
N UNK A 216 24.10 -2.14 9.46
CA UNK A 216 24.49 -0.88 9.36
C UNK A 216 23.63 0.11 9.87
N THR A 217 22.44 0.00 9.71
CA THR A 217 21.44 1.01 10.09
C THR A 217 20.65 0.69 11.36
N GLY A 218 20.63 -0.57 11.77
CA GLY A 218 19.74 -1.07 12.81
C GLY A 218 18.25 -1.03 12.42
N LEU A 219 17.96 -0.96 11.10
CA LEU A 219 16.58 -0.96 10.58
C LEU A 219 16.26 -2.35 10.02
N PRO A 220 15.23 -3.04 10.54
CA PRO A 220 14.87 -4.40 10.07
C PRO A 220 14.12 -4.35 8.72
N ARG A 221 14.80 -3.85 7.70
CA ARG A 221 14.27 -3.68 6.34
C ARG A 221 14.31 -5.01 5.57
N SER A 222 13.31 -5.24 4.74
CA SER A 222 13.25 -6.37 3.81
C SER A 222 13.69 -5.95 2.41
N LEU A 223 14.13 -6.94 1.64
CA LEU A 223 14.45 -6.84 0.22
C LEU A 223 13.80 -8.04 -0.45
N ALA A 224 12.97 -7.82 -1.46
CA ALA A 224 12.33 -8.90 -2.20
C ALA A 224 13.20 -9.36 -3.37
N ILE A 225 13.13 -10.65 -3.67
CA ILE A 225 13.88 -11.29 -4.76
C ILE A 225 12.88 -11.79 -5.80
N ALA A 226 12.99 -11.28 -7.02
CA ALA A 226 12.15 -11.64 -8.15
C ALA A 226 12.98 -12.32 -9.23
N LEU A 227 12.50 -13.45 -9.74
CA LEU A 227 13.03 -14.15 -10.90
C LEU A 227 12.18 -13.79 -12.11
N ASP A 228 12.78 -13.34 -13.20
CA ASP A 228 12.10 -13.04 -14.45
C ASP A 228 12.41 -14.15 -15.46
N THR A 229 11.39 -14.89 -15.90
CA THR A 229 11.56 -16.02 -16.82
C THR A 229 11.87 -15.52 -18.23
N LYS A 230 12.55 -16.35 -19.02
CA LYS A 230 12.85 -16.03 -20.40
C LYS A 230 11.56 -16.01 -21.25
N GLY A 231 10.71 -17.00 -21.06
CA GLY A 231 9.50 -17.18 -21.85
C GLY A 231 9.77 -17.75 -23.26
N ALA A 232 8.71 -17.99 -24.01
CA ALA A 232 8.81 -18.43 -25.39
C ALA A 232 9.42 -17.32 -26.27
N ALA A 233 10.17 -17.71 -27.29
CA ALA A 233 10.78 -16.76 -28.23
C ALA A 233 9.70 -15.88 -28.88
N VAL A 234 10.03 -14.62 -29.08
CA VAL A 234 9.14 -13.63 -29.70
C VAL A 234 8.83 -14.04 -31.15
N ASN A 235 7.55 -14.10 -31.49
CA ASN A 235 7.13 -14.33 -32.86
C ASN A 235 7.40 -13.13 -33.75
N PRO A 236 7.72 -13.33 -35.02
CA PRO A 236 7.64 -12.24 -35.99
C PRO A 236 6.23 -11.63 -36.00
N GLN A 237 6.14 -10.34 -36.14
CA GLN A 237 4.87 -9.60 -36.13
C GLN A 237 3.77 -10.32 -36.94
N GLY A 238 2.66 -10.62 -36.28
CA GLY A 238 1.44 -11.15 -36.91
C GLY A 238 1.37 -12.65 -37.11
N ALA A 239 2.37 -13.43 -36.67
CA ALA A 239 2.30 -14.90 -36.76
C ALA A 239 1.59 -15.47 -35.53
N ALA A 240 0.38 -16.00 -35.69
CA ALA A 240 -0.28 -16.77 -34.63
C ALA A 240 0.38 -18.15 -34.54
N VAL A 241 1.38 -18.30 -33.70
CA VAL A 241 2.02 -19.58 -33.43
C VAL A 241 1.59 -20.06 -32.04
N ASP A 242 1.04 -21.24 -32.01
CA ASP A 242 0.53 -21.88 -30.80
C ASP A 242 1.71 -22.50 -30.02
N PHE A 243 2.45 -21.67 -29.29
CA PHE A 243 3.51 -22.14 -28.41
C PHE A 243 2.94 -22.50 -27.04
N ASN A 244 3.53 -23.52 -26.42
CA ASN A 244 3.29 -23.80 -25.00
C ASN A 244 3.56 -22.54 -24.18
N ALA A 245 2.70 -22.28 -23.23
CA ALA A 245 2.80 -21.10 -22.35
C ALA A 245 4.13 -21.08 -21.58
N ILE A 246 4.67 -22.27 -21.25
CA ILE A 246 5.92 -22.43 -20.51
C ILE A 246 6.85 -23.35 -21.31
N THR A 247 8.07 -22.89 -21.56
CA THR A 247 9.12 -23.72 -22.18
C THR A 247 9.71 -24.69 -21.15
N GLU A 248 10.40 -25.73 -21.62
CA GLU A 248 11.14 -26.66 -20.74
C GLU A 248 12.23 -25.91 -19.96
N GLN A 249 12.85 -24.90 -20.59
CA GLN A 249 13.83 -24.04 -19.90
C GLN A 249 13.15 -23.25 -18.76
N ASP A 250 11.97 -22.70 -19.00
CA ASP A 250 11.23 -21.99 -17.95
C ASP A 250 10.92 -22.89 -16.75
N LYS A 251 10.61 -24.18 -16.98
CA LYS A 251 10.38 -25.15 -15.90
C LYS A 251 11.64 -25.34 -15.03
N LEU A 252 12.82 -25.41 -15.68
CA LEU A 252 14.11 -25.48 -14.97
C LEU A 252 14.38 -24.20 -14.20
N ASP A 253 14.09 -23.04 -14.79
CA ASP A 253 14.25 -21.73 -14.17
C ASP A 253 13.31 -21.57 -12.95
N LEU A 254 12.07 -22.01 -13.08
CA LEU A 254 11.07 -21.98 -11.98
C LEU A 254 11.52 -22.87 -10.81
N LYS A 255 12.05 -24.07 -11.12
CA LYS A 255 12.60 -24.97 -10.10
C LYS A 255 13.79 -24.32 -9.40
N CYS A 256 14.72 -23.74 -10.16
CA CYS A 256 15.86 -23.00 -9.59
C CYS A 256 15.36 -21.87 -8.66
N GLY A 257 14.35 -21.12 -9.08
CA GLY A 257 13.74 -20.08 -8.26
C GLY A 257 13.14 -20.60 -6.95
N ALA A 258 12.42 -21.72 -7.03
CA ALA A 258 11.83 -22.38 -5.86
C ALA A 258 12.92 -22.85 -4.89
N ASP A 259 13.97 -23.50 -5.40
CA ASP A 259 15.11 -23.97 -4.60
C ASP A 259 15.86 -22.81 -3.94
N GLN A 260 15.97 -21.68 -4.62
CA GLN A 260 16.58 -20.46 -4.10
C GLN A 260 15.63 -19.64 -3.22
N LYS A 261 14.37 -20.09 -3.05
CA LYS A 261 13.36 -19.43 -2.21
C LYS A 261 13.18 -17.95 -2.61
N VAL A 262 12.93 -17.71 -3.91
CA VAL A 262 12.60 -16.37 -4.39
C VAL A 262 11.20 -15.98 -3.90
N ASP A 263 10.93 -14.70 -3.82
CA ASP A 263 9.65 -14.20 -3.31
C ASP A 263 8.60 -14.12 -4.42
N MET A 264 9.05 -13.93 -5.66
CA MET A 264 8.13 -13.74 -6.79
C MET A 264 8.75 -14.14 -8.12
N ILE A 265 7.88 -14.48 -9.06
CA ILE A 265 8.21 -14.79 -10.45
C ILE A 265 7.59 -13.69 -11.32
N PHE A 266 8.39 -13.08 -12.19
CA PHE A 266 7.92 -12.23 -13.28
C PHE A 266 7.84 -13.13 -14.52
N ALA A 267 6.62 -13.52 -14.87
CA ALA A 267 6.35 -14.53 -15.89
C ALA A 267 6.21 -13.87 -17.27
N SER A 268 7.16 -14.13 -18.14
CA SER A 268 7.24 -13.55 -19.50
C SER A 268 6.18 -14.18 -20.43
N PHE A 269 5.67 -13.37 -21.34
CA PHE A 269 4.80 -13.75 -22.45
C PHE A 269 3.52 -14.49 -22.03
N ILE A 270 2.91 -14.08 -20.91
CA ILE A 270 1.62 -14.59 -20.48
C ILE A 270 0.55 -14.08 -21.47
N ARG A 271 -0.22 -15.01 -22.04
CA ARG A 271 -1.24 -14.74 -23.07
C ARG A 271 -2.67 -14.97 -22.59
N ASP A 272 -2.84 -15.83 -21.56
CA ASP A 272 -4.14 -16.21 -21.02
C ASP A 272 -4.03 -16.67 -19.57
N ALA A 273 -5.16 -16.93 -18.94
CA ALA A 273 -5.26 -17.39 -17.55
C ALA A 273 -4.67 -18.79 -17.36
N LYS A 274 -4.70 -19.66 -18.38
CA LYS A 274 -4.17 -21.03 -18.33
C LYS A 274 -2.66 -21.03 -18.05
N ALA A 275 -1.93 -20.12 -18.67
CA ALA A 275 -0.50 -19.95 -18.42
C ALA A 275 -0.18 -19.70 -16.93
N UNK A 276 -0.82 -19.01 -16.25
CA UNK A 276 -0.72 -18.73 -14.98
C UNK A 276 -0.81 -19.87 -14.17
N GLN A 277 -1.82 -20.85 -14.43
CA GLN A 277 -2.10 -22.15 -13.82
C GLN A 277 -0.95 -23.16 -14.07
N GLU A 278 -0.46 -23.23 -15.27
CA GLU A 278 0.68 -24.08 -15.64
C GLU A 278 1.95 -23.72 -14.84
N ILE A 279 2.20 -22.42 -14.63
CA ILE A 279 3.31 -21.95 -13.78
C ILE A 279 3.11 -22.40 -12.33
N ARG A 280 1.90 -22.29 -11.79
CA ARG A 280 1.58 -22.77 -10.44
C ARG A 280 1.85 -24.26 -10.30
N GLN A 281 1.44 -25.05 -11.29
CA GLN A 281 1.68 -26.50 -11.32
C GLN A 281 3.18 -26.80 -11.37
N ALA A 282 3.93 -26.08 -12.21
CA ALA A 282 5.39 -26.27 -12.35
C ALA A 282 6.14 -25.93 -11.06
N LEU A 283 5.69 -24.92 -10.32
CA LEU A 283 6.27 -24.52 -9.02
C LEU A 283 5.96 -25.55 -7.92
N GLY A 284 4.82 -26.20 -8.00
CA GLY A 284 4.38 -27.20 -7.03
C GLY A 284 3.90 -26.64 -5.70
N PRO A 285 3.31 -27.48 -4.83
CA PRO A 285 2.64 -27.03 -3.61
C PRO A 285 3.58 -26.44 -2.54
N SER A 286 4.85 -26.83 -2.52
CA SER A 286 5.84 -26.27 -1.59
C SER A 286 6.15 -24.79 -1.87
N SER A 287 5.78 -24.29 -3.04
CA SER A 287 6.09 -22.93 -3.53
C SER A 287 4.85 -22.03 -3.67
N GLU A 288 3.72 -22.39 -3.05
CA GLU A 288 2.49 -21.60 -3.04
C GLU A 288 2.70 -20.14 -2.58
N HIS A 289 3.71 -19.95 -1.71
CA HIS A 289 4.04 -18.61 -1.22
C HIS A 289 4.61 -17.70 -2.32
N ILE A 290 5.17 -18.25 -3.39
CA ILE A 290 5.80 -17.46 -4.47
C ILE A 290 4.69 -16.73 -5.27
N LYS A 291 4.83 -15.41 -5.42
CA LYS A 291 3.87 -14.59 -6.16
C LYS A 291 4.18 -14.59 -7.65
N ILE A 292 3.14 -14.75 -8.47
CA ILE A 292 3.27 -14.73 -9.94
C ILE A 292 2.77 -13.38 -10.45
N ILE A 293 3.68 -12.65 -11.09
CA ILE A 293 3.41 -11.35 -11.71
C ILE A 293 3.45 -11.58 -13.22
N SER A 294 2.30 -11.48 -13.86
CA SER A 294 2.18 -11.73 -15.30
C SER A 294 2.64 -10.54 -16.11
N LYS A 295 3.53 -10.76 -17.06
CA LYS A 295 4.02 -9.73 -17.97
C LYS A 295 3.11 -9.66 -19.19
N ILE A 296 2.56 -8.47 -19.44
CA ILE A 296 1.68 -8.19 -20.57
C ILE A 296 2.55 -7.62 -21.68
N GLU A 297 2.74 -8.40 -22.73
CA GLU A 297 3.73 -8.15 -23.77
C GLU A 297 3.17 -8.31 -25.19
N SER A 298 1.93 -8.81 -25.33
CA SER A 298 1.35 -9.16 -26.65
C SER A 298 -0.08 -8.67 -26.81
N GLN A 299 -0.53 -8.59 -28.05
CA GLN A 299 -1.92 -8.24 -28.39
C GLN A 299 -2.91 -9.26 -27.80
N GLN A 300 -2.56 -10.54 -27.79
CA GLN A 300 -3.37 -11.61 -27.19
C GLN A 300 -3.54 -11.39 -25.68
N ALA A 301 -2.46 -11.03 -24.98
CA ALA A 301 -2.52 -10.72 -23.54
C ALA A 301 -3.45 -9.53 -23.26
N LEU A 302 -3.45 -8.52 -24.14
CA LEU A 302 -4.35 -7.36 -24.01
C LEU A 302 -5.81 -7.77 -24.18
N ALA A 303 -6.11 -8.68 -25.13
CA ALA A 303 -7.47 -9.20 -25.35
C ALA A 303 -7.98 -9.98 -24.14
N ASN A 304 -7.08 -10.71 -23.45
CA ASN A 304 -7.41 -11.59 -22.32
C ASN A 304 -7.08 -10.93 -20.95
N ILE A 305 -6.85 -9.63 -20.91
CA ILE A 305 -6.30 -8.94 -19.74
C ILE A 305 -7.11 -9.15 -18.45
N ASP A 306 -8.44 -9.20 -18.54
CA ASP A 306 -9.30 -9.30 -17.35
C ASP A 306 -9.17 -10.67 -16.67
N GLU A 307 -9.07 -11.75 -17.45
CA GLU A 307 -8.84 -13.10 -16.90
C GLU A 307 -7.40 -13.24 -16.36
N ILE A 308 -6.42 -12.66 -17.05
CA ILE A 308 -5.02 -12.67 -16.60
C ILE A 308 -4.91 -11.94 -15.26
N ILE A 309 -5.52 -10.77 -15.12
CA ILE A 309 -5.55 -10.03 -13.85
C ILE A 309 -6.18 -10.88 -12.74
N ARG A 310 -7.26 -11.59 -13.03
CA ARG A 310 -7.96 -12.41 -12.03
C ARG A 310 -7.05 -13.52 -11.47
N GLU A 311 -6.32 -14.21 -12.32
CA GLU A 311 -5.47 -15.36 -11.95
C GLU A 311 -4.09 -14.97 -11.41
N SER A 312 -3.58 -13.79 -11.75
CA SER A 312 -2.25 -13.31 -11.35
C SER A 312 -2.25 -12.70 -9.95
N ASP A 313 -1.10 -12.71 -9.28
CA ASP A 313 -0.89 -11.96 -8.02
C ASP A 313 -0.60 -10.48 -8.29
N GLY A 314 -0.21 -10.13 -9.50
CA GLY A 314 0.04 -8.76 -9.97
C GLY A 314 0.36 -8.76 -11.45
N ILE A 315 0.50 -7.58 -12.02
CA ILE A 315 0.71 -7.40 -13.47
C ILE A 315 1.95 -6.54 -13.71
N MET A 316 2.69 -6.86 -14.78
CA MET A 316 3.78 -6.02 -15.27
C MET A 316 3.47 -5.59 -16.71
N VAL A 317 3.38 -4.28 -16.93
CA VAL A 317 3.24 -3.70 -18.26
C VAL A 317 4.66 -3.59 -18.86
N ALA A 318 4.97 -4.47 -19.81
CA ALA A 318 6.31 -4.54 -20.42
C ALA A 318 6.33 -3.73 -21.72
N LEU A 319 6.52 -2.43 -21.59
CA LEU A 319 6.36 -1.43 -22.68
C LEU A 319 7.23 -1.73 -23.92
N GLY A 320 8.45 -2.20 -23.70
CA GLY A 320 9.39 -2.49 -24.80
C GLY A 320 8.89 -3.60 -25.71
N ASN A 321 8.48 -4.72 -25.14
CA ASN A 321 7.99 -5.87 -25.92
C ASN A 321 6.60 -5.59 -26.51
N MET A 322 5.75 -4.94 -25.73
CA MET A 322 4.41 -4.54 -26.20
C MET A 322 4.49 -3.64 -27.44
N GLY A 323 5.45 -2.71 -27.47
CA GLY A 323 5.66 -1.81 -28.63
C GLY A 323 6.15 -2.51 -29.89
N ASN A 324 6.59 -3.77 -29.80
CA ASN A 324 6.88 -4.60 -30.98
C ASN A 324 5.64 -5.35 -31.50
N GLU A 325 4.61 -5.51 -30.67
CA GLU A 325 3.42 -6.32 -30.95
C GLU A 325 2.22 -5.47 -31.38
N ILE A 326 2.10 -4.25 -30.85
CA ILE A 326 1.00 -3.33 -31.16
C ILE A 326 1.56 -2.01 -31.70
N ALA A 327 0.71 -1.21 -32.33
CA ALA A 327 1.07 0.12 -32.81
C ALA A 327 1.63 0.97 -31.66
N LEU A 328 2.75 1.64 -31.89
CA LEU A 328 3.47 2.38 -30.85
C LEU A 328 2.60 3.44 -30.16
N GLU A 329 1.71 4.09 -30.93
CA GLU A 329 0.75 5.08 -30.42
C GLU A 329 -0.35 4.46 -29.55
N ALA A 330 -0.56 3.15 -29.61
CA ALA A 330 -1.51 2.43 -28.74
C ALA A 330 -0.91 2.06 -27.39
N VAL A 331 0.42 1.98 -27.28
CA VAL A 331 1.12 1.54 -26.05
C VAL A 331 0.75 2.40 -24.83
N PRO A 332 0.75 3.75 -24.89
CA PRO A 332 0.35 4.57 -23.73
C PRO A 332 -1.09 4.33 -23.30
N LEU A 333 -2.01 4.05 -24.24
CA LEU A 333 -3.42 3.77 -23.94
C LEU A 333 -3.56 2.41 -23.25
N ALA A 334 -2.83 1.40 -23.74
CA ALA A 334 -2.77 0.07 -23.11
C ALA A 334 -2.25 0.17 -21.68
N GLN A 335 -1.15 0.92 -21.44
CA GLN A 335 -0.61 1.17 -20.11
C GLN A 335 -1.70 1.72 -19.17
N LYS A 336 -2.36 2.81 -19.57
CA LYS A 336 -3.40 3.47 -18.76
C LYS A 336 -4.56 2.51 -18.44
N SER A 337 -5.00 1.76 -19.44
CA SER A 337 -6.10 0.79 -19.29
C SER A 337 -5.73 -0.33 -18.30
N ILE A 338 -4.56 -0.96 -18.47
CA ILE A 338 -4.09 -2.06 -17.61
C ILE A 338 -3.94 -1.57 -16.17
N VAL A 339 -3.28 -0.41 -15.99
CA VAL A 339 -3.05 0.17 -14.65
C VAL A 339 -4.39 0.44 -13.96
N ALA A 340 -5.35 1.04 -14.66
CA ALA A 340 -6.68 1.32 -14.10
C ALA A 340 -7.41 0.03 -13.70
N LYS A 341 -7.38 -1.00 -14.56
CA LYS A 341 -8.00 -2.31 -14.28
C LYS A 341 -7.41 -2.95 -13.02
N CYS A 342 -6.08 -2.92 -12.87
CA CYS A 342 -5.39 -3.45 -11.68
C CYS A 342 -5.76 -2.67 -10.41
N ASN A 343 -5.78 -1.34 -10.49
CA ASN A 343 -6.13 -0.47 -9.36
C ASN A 343 -7.57 -0.73 -8.88
N LYS A 344 -8.50 -0.99 -9.80
CA LYS A 344 -9.91 -1.32 -9.46
C LYS A 344 -10.00 -2.56 -8.58
N VAL A 345 -9.21 -3.60 -8.88
CA VAL A 345 -9.27 -4.88 -8.17
C VAL A 345 -8.22 -5.00 -7.04
N GLY A 346 -7.39 -3.98 -6.84
CA GLY A 346 -6.38 -3.95 -5.77
C GLY A 346 -5.17 -4.85 -6.00
N LYS A 347 -4.86 -5.18 -7.25
CA LYS A 347 -3.65 -5.95 -7.58
C LYS A 347 -2.51 -5.00 -7.94
N PRO A 348 -1.28 -5.26 -7.47
CA PRO A 348 -0.14 -4.40 -7.79
C PRO A 348 0.16 -4.42 -9.27
N VAL A 349 0.46 -3.25 -9.82
CA VAL A 349 0.82 -3.09 -11.23
C VAL A 349 2.16 -2.39 -11.37
N ILE A 350 3.02 -3.00 -12.18
CA ILE A 350 4.41 -2.61 -12.40
C ILE A 350 4.53 -2.07 -13.83
N CYS A 351 5.23 -0.96 -14.01
CA CYS A 351 5.60 -0.46 -15.35
C CYS A 351 7.07 -0.75 -15.58
N ALA A 352 7.40 -1.36 -16.72
CA ALA A 352 8.74 -1.86 -17.02
C ALA A 352 9.19 -1.49 -18.43
N ASN A 353 10.49 -1.42 -18.59
CA ASN A 353 11.27 -1.16 -19.80
C ASN A 353 11.31 0.30 -20.22
N GLN A 354 12.52 0.71 -20.63
CA GLN A 354 12.83 2.01 -21.24
C GLN A 354 12.44 3.22 -20.38
N MET A 355 12.42 3.05 -19.05
CA MET A 355 12.02 4.13 -18.14
C MET A 355 13.06 5.26 -18.08
N MET A 356 14.35 4.91 -17.99
CA MET A 356 15.46 5.89 -17.95
C MET A 356 16.67 5.38 -18.76
N ASN A 357 16.41 4.84 -19.93
CA ASN A 357 17.37 4.08 -20.76
C ASN A 357 18.64 4.88 -21.10
N SER A 358 18.53 6.20 -21.26
CA SER A 358 19.71 7.06 -21.53
C SER A 358 20.74 7.00 -20.41
N MET A 359 20.30 6.68 -19.16
CA MET A 359 21.22 6.57 -18.01
C MET A 359 22.08 5.30 -18.02
N ILE A 360 21.91 4.41 -19.00
CA ILE A 360 22.90 3.35 -19.25
C ILE A 360 24.27 3.99 -19.51
N THR A 361 24.31 5.08 -20.28
CA THR A 361 25.57 5.74 -20.67
C THR A 361 25.73 7.16 -20.13
N LYS A 362 24.64 7.83 -19.75
CA LYS A 362 24.63 9.23 -19.30
C LYS A 362 24.33 9.34 -17.80
N PRO A 363 24.92 10.33 -17.09
CA PRO A 363 24.67 10.48 -15.64
C PRO A 363 23.31 11.10 -15.29
N ARG A 364 22.52 11.53 -16.29
CA ARG A 364 21.19 12.14 -16.13
C ARG A 364 20.23 11.60 -17.18
N PRO A 365 18.95 11.45 -16.83
CA PRO A 365 17.95 11.07 -17.82
C PRO A 365 17.62 12.25 -18.74
N THR A 366 16.96 11.96 -19.83
CA THR A 366 16.36 12.98 -20.69
C THR A 366 15.10 13.55 -20.01
N ARG A 367 14.63 14.70 -20.49
CA ARG A 367 13.35 15.28 -20.05
C ARG A 367 12.17 14.33 -20.35
N ALA A 368 12.21 13.68 -21.52
CA ALA A 368 11.16 12.73 -21.92
C ALA A 368 11.05 11.57 -20.92
N GLU A 369 12.19 10.96 -20.56
CA GLU A 369 12.23 9.87 -19.58
C GLU A 369 11.70 10.30 -18.21
N SER A 370 12.02 11.51 -17.75
CA SER A 370 11.43 12.05 -16.51
C SER A 370 9.92 12.17 -16.61
N SER A 371 9.39 12.53 -17.81
CA SER A 371 7.95 12.60 -18.05
C SER A 371 7.31 11.20 -18.07
N ASP A 372 8.00 10.21 -18.62
CA ASP A 372 7.51 8.82 -18.66
C ASP A 372 7.39 8.24 -17.24
N VAL A 373 8.41 8.45 -16.40
CA VAL A 373 8.36 8.05 -14.98
C VAL A 373 7.19 8.75 -14.28
N ALA A 374 7.03 10.06 -14.47
CA ALA A 374 5.95 10.84 -13.86
C ALA A 374 4.58 10.35 -14.36
N ASN A 375 4.44 10.04 -15.65
CA ASN A 375 3.18 9.56 -16.24
C ASN A 375 2.78 8.20 -15.66
N ALA A 376 3.71 7.27 -15.48
CA ALA A 376 3.44 5.97 -14.85
C ALA A 376 2.91 6.13 -13.41
N ILE A 377 3.46 7.09 -12.65
CA ILE A 377 3.01 7.40 -11.28
C ILE A 377 1.60 8.02 -11.32
N LEU A 378 1.36 8.95 -12.24
CA LEU A 378 0.06 9.61 -12.43
C LEU A 378 -1.02 8.63 -12.86
N ASP A 379 -0.67 7.61 -13.65
CA ASP A 379 -1.57 6.53 -14.05
C ASP A 379 -1.96 5.64 -12.86
N GLY A 380 -1.08 5.57 -11.83
CA GLY A 380 -1.35 4.80 -10.62
C GLY A 380 -0.54 3.51 -10.49
N CYS A 381 0.64 3.42 -11.11
CA CYS A 381 1.54 2.26 -10.96
C CYS A 381 2.01 2.12 -9.51
N ASP A 382 2.15 0.89 -9.05
CA ASP A 382 2.65 0.55 -7.71
C ASP A 382 4.19 0.49 -7.70
N ALA A 383 4.79 0.07 -8.81
CA ALA A 383 6.24 -0.09 -8.93
C ALA A 383 6.74 0.23 -10.33
N LEU A 384 8.01 0.58 -10.42
CA LEU A 384 8.73 0.86 -11.67
C LEU A 384 10.00 0.01 -11.74
N VAL A 385 10.35 -0.45 -12.95
CA VAL A 385 11.52 -1.31 -13.16
C VAL A 385 12.63 -0.53 -13.89
N LEU A 386 13.83 -0.60 -13.35
CA LEU A 386 15.08 -0.26 -14.04
C LEU A 386 15.69 -1.56 -14.57
N SER A 387 15.90 -1.62 -15.88
CA SER A 387 16.39 -2.82 -16.58
C SER A 387 17.91 -2.69 -16.87
N GLY A 388 18.26 -2.33 -18.08
CA GLY A 388 19.66 -2.13 -18.48
C GLY A 388 20.39 -1.08 -17.66
N GLU A 389 19.66 -0.07 -17.17
CA GLU A 389 20.18 1.05 -16.39
C GLU A 389 20.93 0.58 -15.13
N THR A 390 20.43 -0.46 -14.48
CA THR A 390 21.06 -1.02 -13.27
C THR A 390 21.83 -2.31 -13.54
N ALA A 391 21.47 -3.06 -14.61
CA ALA A 391 22.12 -4.33 -14.93
C ALA A 391 23.50 -4.15 -15.58
N LYS A 392 23.60 -3.19 -16.52
CA LYS A 392 24.83 -2.97 -17.33
C LYS A 392 25.23 -1.49 -17.47
N GLY A 393 24.44 -0.58 -16.88
CA GLY A 393 24.69 0.85 -16.98
C GLY A 393 25.90 1.30 -16.18
N LYS A 394 26.45 2.45 -16.56
CA LYS A 394 27.60 3.10 -15.90
C LYS A 394 27.21 3.78 -14.59
N TYR A 395 25.92 4.09 -14.38
CA TYR A 395 25.44 4.92 -13.28
C TYR A 395 24.27 4.27 -12.52
N PRO A 396 24.39 2.98 -12.07
CA PRO A 396 23.24 2.27 -11.49
C PRO A 396 22.67 2.95 -10.23
N VAL A 397 23.52 3.39 -9.31
CA VAL A 397 23.08 4.03 -8.05
C VAL A 397 22.43 5.39 -8.32
N GLN A 398 23.05 6.21 -9.20
CA GLN A 398 22.52 7.51 -9.56
C GLN A 398 21.15 7.39 -10.26
N CYS A 399 20.97 6.32 -11.04
CA CYS A 399 19.71 6.04 -11.73
C CYS A 399 18.59 5.80 -10.72
N VAL A 400 18.82 4.93 -9.72
CA VAL A 400 17.85 4.66 -8.65
C VAL A 400 17.54 5.94 -7.85
N GLN A 401 18.59 6.71 -7.50
CA GLN A 401 18.41 7.99 -6.79
C GLN A 401 17.56 8.98 -7.61
N CYS A 402 17.81 9.04 -8.92
CA CYS A 402 17.07 9.94 -9.82
C CYS A 402 15.59 9.53 -9.89
N MET A 403 15.31 8.23 -10.10
CA MET A 403 13.95 7.71 -10.11
C MET A 403 13.23 7.97 -8.78
N ALA A 404 13.91 7.72 -7.65
CA ALA A 404 13.36 7.96 -6.32
C ALA A 404 12.98 9.44 -6.13
N ARG A 405 13.81 10.37 -6.61
CA ARG A 405 13.52 11.82 -6.52
C ARG A 405 12.32 12.20 -7.39
N ILE A 406 12.20 11.64 -8.61
CA ILE A 406 11.04 11.90 -9.49
C ILE A 406 9.77 11.38 -8.82
N CYS A 407 9.80 10.13 -8.32
CA CYS A 407 8.67 9.51 -7.61
C CYS A 407 8.22 10.40 -6.44
N ALA A 408 9.13 10.71 -5.54
CA ALA A 408 8.85 11.50 -4.34
C ALA A 408 8.30 12.90 -4.67
N LYS A 409 8.76 13.49 -5.78
CA LYS A 409 8.32 14.81 -6.23
C LYS A 409 6.91 14.78 -6.80
N VAL A 410 6.63 13.86 -7.71
CA VAL A 410 5.29 13.70 -8.32
C VAL A 410 4.25 13.37 -7.25
N GLU A 411 4.59 12.42 -6.38
CA GLU A 411 3.71 11.96 -5.30
C GLU A 411 3.37 13.06 -4.28
N SER A 412 4.26 14.05 -4.10
CA SER A 412 4.01 15.15 -3.15
C SER A 412 2.87 16.08 -3.60
N VAL A 413 2.51 16.05 -4.88
CA VAL A 413 1.51 16.97 -5.46
C VAL A 413 0.27 16.24 -6.02
N LEU A 414 0.16 14.92 -5.91
CA LEU A 414 -1.02 14.18 -6.39
C LEU A 414 -2.30 14.66 -5.72
N TRP A 415 -3.40 14.66 -6.47
CA TRP A 415 -4.74 14.97 -5.95
C TRP A 415 -5.34 13.71 -5.32
N TYR A 416 -4.89 13.42 -4.10
CA TYR A 416 -5.26 12.19 -3.37
C TYR A 416 -6.77 12.07 -3.16
N GLU A 417 -7.45 13.14 -2.89
CA GLU A 417 -8.91 13.13 -2.74
C GLU A 417 -9.61 12.65 -4.01
N UNK A 418 -9.24 12.95 -5.05
CA UNK A 418 -9.79 12.57 -6.20
C UNK A 418 -9.56 11.20 -6.52
N ILE A 419 -8.32 10.81 -6.27
CA ILE A 419 -7.98 9.41 -6.45
C ILE A 419 -8.83 8.51 -5.53
N GLN A 420 -8.88 8.84 -4.27
CA GLN A 420 -9.62 8.07 -3.26
C GLN A 420 -11.13 8.05 -3.52
N ASN A 421 -11.72 9.15 -3.97
CA ASN A 421 -13.13 9.22 -4.32
C ASN A 421 -13.45 8.28 -5.51
N ASN A 422 -12.61 8.24 -6.50
CA ASN A 422 -12.76 7.31 -7.64
C ASN A 422 -12.67 5.86 -7.16
N LEU A 423 -11.66 5.55 -6.37
CA LEU A 423 -11.52 4.20 -5.80
C LEU A 423 -12.65 3.80 -4.83
N UNK A 424 -13.00 4.66 -4.17
CA UNK A 424 -13.97 4.47 -3.32
C UNK A 424 -15.21 4.18 -3.95
N SER A 425 -15.53 4.79 -5.08
CA SER A 425 -16.77 4.52 -5.88
C SER A 425 -16.78 3.09 -6.43
N GLU A 426 -15.66 2.62 -6.94
CA GLU A 426 -15.49 1.24 -7.44
C GLU A 426 -15.69 0.19 -6.34
N VAL A 427 -15.14 0.41 -5.15
CA VAL A 427 -15.29 -0.49 -3.99
C VAL A 427 -16.78 -0.61 -3.59
N ARG A 428 -17.54 0.47 -3.64
CA ARG A 428 -18.98 0.47 -3.36
C ARG A 428 -19.78 -0.35 -4.36
N ILE A 429 -19.39 -0.32 -5.61
CA ILE A 429 -19.99 -1.14 -6.67
C ILE A 429 -19.72 -2.62 -6.45
N UNK A 430 -18.55 -2.85 -6.10
CA UNK A 430 -18.11 -4.11 -5.92
C UNK A 430 -18.58 -4.73 -4.67
N ALA A 431 -19.55 -4.55 -4.12
CA ALA A 431 -20.02 -5.13 -2.89
C ALA A 431 -18.88 -5.27 -1.84
N ALA A 432 -18.53 -4.18 -1.26
CA ALA A 432 -17.42 -4.05 -0.29
C ALA A 432 -17.48 -5.11 0.83
N ASP A 433 -16.45 -5.90 0.93
CA ASP A 433 -16.23 -6.75 2.09
C ASP A 433 -15.77 -5.90 3.29
N HIS A 434 -15.68 -6.51 4.45
CA HIS A 434 -15.31 -5.81 5.69
C HIS A 434 -13.90 -5.21 5.61
N ILE A 435 -12.95 -5.90 4.94
CA ILE A 435 -11.56 -5.46 4.83
C ILE A 435 -11.47 -4.21 3.94
N SER A 436 -12.19 -4.20 2.82
CA SER A 436 -12.27 -3.05 1.92
C SER A 436 -12.87 -1.83 2.62
N ALA A 437 -13.97 -2.01 3.37
CA ALA A 437 -14.61 -0.93 4.12
C ALA A 437 -13.66 -0.32 5.17
N VAL A 438 -12.98 -1.17 5.92
CA VAL A 438 -12.01 -0.77 6.95
C VAL A 438 -10.81 -0.06 6.30
N SER A 439 -10.30 -0.59 5.20
CA SER A 439 -9.14 -0.02 4.48
C SER A 439 -9.45 1.37 3.93
N THR A 440 -10.68 1.55 3.42
CA THR A 440 -11.18 2.87 3.00
C THR A 440 -11.19 3.86 4.17
N ALA A 441 -11.73 3.44 5.32
CA ALA A 441 -11.78 4.28 6.53
C ALA A 441 -10.38 4.67 7.02
N ILE A 442 -9.41 3.74 6.98
CA ILE A 442 -8.01 3.97 7.35
C ILE A 442 -7.38 5.03 6.42
N ALA A 443 -7.56 4.88 5.11
CA ALA A 443 -6.99 5.80 4.12
C ALA A 443 -7.61 7.20 4.25
N GLU A 444 -8.93 7.28 4.43
CA GLU A 444 -9.65 8.53 4.67
C GLU A 444 -9.17 9.22 5.95
N ALA A 445 -9.06 8.47 7.05
CA ALA A 445 -8.56 8.98 8.33
C ALA A 445 -7.14 9.56 8.17
N ALA A 446 -6.28 8.88 7.41
CA ALA A 446 -4.91 9.36 7.16
C ALA A 446 -4.90 10.64 6.32
N THR A 447 -5.80 10.74 5.33
CA THR A 447 -5.91 11.91 4.45
C THR A 447 -6.43 13.12 5.21
N VAL A 448 -7.55 12.97 5.91
CA VAL A 448 -8.20 14.06 6.66
C VAL A 448 -7.31 14.57 7.81
N SER A 449 -6.63 13.65 8.52
CA SER A 449 -5.74 14.02 9.63
C SER A 449 -4.35 14.48 9.16
N GLN A 450 -4.06 14.41 7.86
CA GLN A 450 -2.74 14.70 7.27
C GLN A 450 -1.66 13.85 7.96
N ALA A 451 -1.91 12.55 8.08
CA ALA A 451 -1.05 11.63 8.80
C ALA A 451 0.34 11.53 8.14
N GLN A 452 1.36 11.44 8.95
CA GLN A 452 2.75 11.25 8.51
C GLN A 452 3.02 9.80 8.11
N ALA A 453 2.27 8.86 8.68
CA ALA A 453 2.32 7.44 8.33
C ALA A 453 1.10 6.70 8.86
N ILE A 454 0.79 5.58 8.22
CA ILE A 454 -0.13 4.56 8.72
C ILE A 454 0.75 3.41 9.22
N VAL A 455 0.58 2.96 10.45
CA VAL A 455 1.32 1.84 11.03
C VAL A 455 0.35 0.65 11.15
N VAL A 456 0.63 -0.41 10.42
CA VAL A 456 -0.21 -1.61 10.40
C VAL A 456 0.55 -2.76 11.07
N ALA A 457 0.09 -3.24 12.21
CA ALA A 457 0.57 -4.48 12.80
C ALA A 457 -0.36 -5.61 12.35
N SER A 458 0.14 -6.49 11.48
CA SER A 458 -0.70 -7.53 10.88
C SER A 458 0.09 -8.82 10.65
N PRO A 459 -0.49 -9.98 10.98
CA PRO A 459 0.09 -11.26 10.61
C PRO A 459 -0.15 -11.61 9.13
N CYS A 460 -1.03 -10.89 8.42
CA CYS A 460 -1.33 -11.15 7.01
C CYS A 460 -1.02 -9.92 6.13
N SER A 461 -0.83 -10.15 4.85
CA SER A 461 -0.49 -9.10 3.87
C SER A 461 -1.72 -8.43 3.24
N ILE A 462 -2.92 -8.95 3.48
CA ILE A 462 -4.13 -8.43 2.82
C ILE A 462 -4.49 -7.02 3.30
N VAL A 463 -4.36 -6.73 4.59
CA VAL A 463 -4.71 -5.42 5.15
C VAL A 463 -3.81 -4.32 4.58
N PRO A 464 -2.46 -4.42 4.63
CA PRO A 464 -1.63 -3.39 4.02
C PRO A 464 -1.82 -3.29 2.49
N GLN A 465 -2.14 -4.39 1.79
CA GLN A 465 -2.47 -4.38 0.37
C GLN A 465 -3.73 -3.54 0.11
N MET A 466 -4.81 -3.81 0.85
CA MET A 466 -6.09 -3.11 0.67
C MET A 466 -5.99 -1.63 1.09
N VAL A 467 -5.22 -1.33 2.13
CA VAL A 467 -4.94 0.07 2.51
C VAL A 467 -4.13 0.77 1.39
N SER A 468 -3.14 0.08 0.81
CA SER A 468 -2.35 0.61 -0.32
C SER A 468 -3.24 0.86 -1.54
N GLN A 469 -4.21 -0.02 -1.81
CA GLN A 469 -5.19 0.16 -2.91
C GLN A 469 -5.94 1.49 -2.76
N MET A 470 -6.25 1.91 -1.56
CA MET A 470 -6.94 3.18 -1.30
C MET A 470 -6.02 4.41 -1.45
N ARG A 471 -4.77 4.23 -1.83
CA ARG A 471 -3.82 5.30 -2.21
C ARG A 471 -3.71 6.41 -1.15
N PRO A 472 -3.38 6.09 0.13
CA PRO A 472 -3.15 7.15 1.11
C PRO A 472 -1.95 8.03 0.72
N PRO A 473 -1.93 9.30 1.17
CA PRO A 473 -0.85 10.24 0.80
C PRO A 473 0.44 10.06 1.61
N CYS A 474 0.50 9.06 2.46
CA CYS A 474 1.62 8.83 3.39
C CYS A 474 2.06 7.37 3.35
N PRO A 475 3.28 7.06 3.82
CA PRO A 475 3.76 5.67 3.86
C PRO A 475 2.94 4.80 4.82
N ILE A 476 2.84 3.53 4.46
CA ILE A 476 2.20 2.46 5.23
C ILE A 476 3.33 1.59 5.81
N VAL A 477 3.55 1.66 7.10
CA VAL A 477 4.59 0.87 7.78
C VAL A 477 3.95 -0.43 8.27
N LEU A 478 4.32 -1.54 7.64
CA LEU A 478 3.83 -2.87 8.00
C LEU A 478 4.77 -3.50 9.02
N LEU A 479 4.26 -3.82 10.20
CA LEU A 479 4.97 -4.59 11.23
C LEU A 479 4.53 -6.05 11.09
N THR A 480 5.46 -6.94 10.76
CA THR A 480 5.17 -8.37 10.54
C THR A 480 6.34 -9.24 11.00
N GLY A 481 6.04 -10.48 11.40
CA GLY A 481 7.05 -11.49 11.75
C GLY A 481 7.39 -12.42 10.58
N CYS A 482 6.70 -12.30 9.45
CA CYS A 482 6.85 -13.21 8.30
C CYS A 482 7.69 -12.58 7.19
N PRO A 483 8.89 -13.13 6.88
CA PRO A 483 9.76 -12.58 5.83
C PRO A 483 9.11 -12.55 4.44
N HIS A 484 8.37 -13.61 4.05
CA HIS A 484 7.72 -13.67 2.73
C HIS A 484 6.64 -12.58 2.60
N LYS A 485 5.80 -12.39 3.64
CA LYS A 485 4.78 -11.35 3.63
C LYS A 485 5.41 -9.95 3.56
N ALA A 486 6.53 -9.76 4.26
CA ALA A 486 7.29 -8.52 4.18
C ALA A 486 7.80 -8.30 2.74
N ALA A 487 8.40 -9.31 2.12
CA ALA A 487 8.92 -9.23 0.74
C ALA A 487 7.80 -8.93 -0.26
N HIS A 488 6.67 -9.65 -0.20
CA HIS A 488 5.52 -9.45 -1.09
C HIS A 488 4.96 -8.03 -0.99
N SER A 489 4.89 -7.49 0.22
CA SER A 489 4.31 -6.17 0.47
C SER A 489 5.15 -5.04 -0.15
N LEU A 490 6.41 -5.30 -0.52
CA LEU A 490 7.27 -4.34 -1.19
C LEU A 490 6.78 -3.98 -2.61
N LEU A 491 5.89 -4.79 -3.19
CA LEU A 491 5.23 -4.44 -4.46
C LEU A 491 4.08 -3.43 -4.29
N PHE A 492 3.49 -3.34 -3.08
CA PHE A 492 2.36 -2.46 -2.85
C PHE A 492 2.83 -1.01 -2.65
N ARG A 493 2.20 -0.09 -3.35
CA ARG A 493 2.55 1.33 -3.30
C ARG A 493 2.50 1.86 -1.86
N GLY A 494 3.59 2.46 -1.43
CA GLY A 494 3.71 3.11 -0.12
C GLY A 494 4.02 2.17 1.03
N VAL A 495 4.07 0.85 0.82
CA VAL A 495 4.30 -0.10 1.93
C VAL A 495 5.79 -0.23 2.22
N TYR A 496 6.12 -0.13 3.51
CA TYR A 496 7.44 -0.27 4.08
C TYR A 496 7.38 -1.33 5.17
N PRO A 497 7.69 -2.59 4.84
CA PRO A 497 7.65 -3.67 5.83
C PRO A 497 8.86 -3.63 6.75
N LEU A 498 8.61 -3.90 8.03
CA LEU A 498 9.61 -4.01 9.08
C LEU A 498 9.42 -5.36 9.77
N LEU A 499 10.50 -6.16 9.80
CA LEU A 499 10.48 -7.46 10.45
C LEU A 499 10.62 -7.29 11.95
N VAL A 500 9.60 -7.70 12.69
CA VAL A 500 9.53 -7.58 14.15
C VAL A 500 9.56 -8.98 14.75
N LYS A 501 10.68 -9.33 15.39
CA LYS A 501 10.91 -10.67 15.96
C LYS A 501 9.87 -11.07 17.00
N GLU A 502 9.29 -10.08 17.69
CA GLU A 502 8.29 -10.27 18.73
C GLU A 502 6.91 -10.71 18.18
N MET A 503 6.71 -10.71 16.87
CA MET A 503 5.47 -11.22 16.25
C MET A 503 5.52 -12.74 16.02
N VAL A 504 6.07 -13.48 16.98
CA VAL A 504 6.08 -14.93 16.94
C VAL A 504 4.83 -15.48 17.63
N TYR A 505 4.29 -16.53 17.12
CA TYR A 505 3.03 -17.20 17.43
C TYR A 505 2.63 -17.24 18.92
N GLY A 506 1.39 -16.92 19.22
CA GLY A 506 0.69 -17.31 20.45
C GLY A 506 0.30 -16.19 21.39
N SER A 507 1.19 -15.38 21.92
CA SER A 507 0.86 -14.25 22.80
C SER A 507 1.50 -12.97 22.27
N VAL A 508 0.83 -12.38 21.29
CA VAL A 508 1.36 -11.18 20.64
C VAL A 508 1.09 -9.96 21.51
N ASN A 509 2.13 -9.42 22.13
CA ASN A 509 2.00 -8.16 22.86
C ASN A 509 2.06 -6.98 21.87
N TYR A 510 0.89 -6.58 21.38
CA TYR A 510 0.75 -5.51 20.39
C TYR A 510 1.31 -4.18 20.87
N CYS A 511 1.27 -3.91 22.17
CA CYS A 511 1.86 -2.69 22.73
C CYS A 511 3.38 -2.66 22.48
N ARG A 512 4.07 -3.77 22.69
CA ARG A 512 5.51 -3.89 22.41
C ARG A 512 5.81 -3.74 20.91
N ILE A 513 5.01 -4.39 20.06
CA ILE A 513 5.16 -4.32 18.59
C ILE A 513 5.00 -2.88 18.12
N MET A 514 3.94 -2.19 18.56
CA MET A 514 3.69 -0.80 18.21
C MET A 514 4.81 0.11 18.72
N GLN A 515 5.30 -0.10 19.95
CA GLN A 515 6.43 0.65 20.51
C GLN A 515 7.70 0.46 19.67
N ALA A 516 7.98 -0.78 19.23
CA ALA A 516 9.11 -1.08 18.33
C ALA A 516 8.95 -0.32 17.00
N GLY A 517 7.77 -0.35 16.42
CA GLY A 517 7.43 0.38 15.19
C GLY A 517 7.65 1.90 15.36
N LEU A 518 7.17 2.47 16.45
CA LEU A 518 7.32 3.91 16.74
C LEU A 518 8.80 4.30 16.90
N LYS A 519 9.63 3.46 17.53
CA LYS A 519 11.08 3.68 17.63
C LYS A 519 11.73 3.70 16.25
N ILE A 520 11.32 2.81 15.35
CA ILE A 520 11.84 2.74 13.98
C ILE A 520 11.40 3.98 13.19
N LEU A 521 10.15 4.42 13.33
CA LEU A 521 9.66 5.66 12.70
C LEU A 521 10.47 6.89 13.16
N ALA A 522 10.89 6.90 14.42
CA ALA A 522 11.73 7.96 14.96
C ALA A 522 13.15 7.91 14.34
N LYS A 523 13.72 6.71 14.15
CA LYS A 523 15.02 6.54 13.46
C LYS A 523 14.94 6.98 11.99
N LEU A 524 13.82 6.73 11.32
CA LEU A 524 13.58 7.13 9.93
C LEU A 524 13.23 8.63 9.81
N ASP A 525 13.12 9.34 10.93
CA ASP A 525 12.66 10.74 11.02
C ASP A 525 11.30 10.97 10.34
N ILE A 526 10.48 9.93 10.23
CA ILE A 526 9.10 10.02 9.73
C ILE A 526 8.23 10.67 10.81
N TRP A 527 8.40 10.23 12.05
CA TRP A 527 7.67 10.73 13.22
C TRP A 527 8.52 10.67 14.46
N ARG A 528 8.42 11.68 15.33
CA ARG A 528 9.13 11.70 16.63
C ARG A 528 8.17 12.14 17.74
N PRO A 529 8.29 11.53 18.94
CA PRO A 529 7.56 12.02 20.11
C PRO A 529 7.86 13.52 20.34
N GLY A 530 6.82 14.28 20.66
CA GLY A 530 6.94 15.71 20.93
C GLY A 530 6.91 16.62 19.68
N ARG A 531 7.09 16.09 18.47
CA ARG A 531 6.85 16.84 17.24
C ARG A 531 5.36 16.78 16.85
N ARG A 532 4.85 17.87 16.31
CA ARG A 532 3.50 17.89 15.74
C ARG A 532 3.43 16.94 14.55
N GLY A 533 2.54 16.00 14.61
CA GLY A 533 2.31 15.03 13.52
C GLY A 533 1.32 13.96 13.94
N THR A 534 0.56 13.47 12.99
CA THR A 534 -0.45 12.45 13.21
C THR A 534 0.03 11.10 12.68
N LEU A 535 -0.25 10.03 13.40
CA LEU A 535 -0.11 8.65 12.94
C LEU A 535 -1.47 7.97 13.00
N VAL A 536 -1.76 7.14 12.02
CA VAL A 536 -2.90 6.21 12.06
C VAL A 536 -2.35 4.83 12.43
N LEU A 537 -2.78 4.30 13.57
CA LEU A 537 -2.34 3.00 14.07
C LEU A 537 -3.41 1.96 13.81
N VAL A 538 -3.05 0.90 13.11
CA VAL A 538 -3.96 -0.19 12.72
C VAL A 538 -3.45 -1.49 13.32
N HIS A 539 -4.35 -2.16 14.03
CA HIS A 539 -4.10 -3.49 14.54
C HIS A 539 -5.05 -4.47 13.85
N ALA A 540 -4.50 -5.36 13.05
CA ALA A 540 -5.28 -6.40 12.36
C ALA A 540 -5.03 -7.74 13.06
N MET A 541 -6.09 -8.33 13.58
CA MET A 541 -6.06 -9.66 14.19
C MET A 541 -6.33 -10.71 13.11
N SER A 542 -5.67 -11.85 13.21
CA SER A 542 -6.01 -13.00 12.38
C SER A 542 -7.41 -13.52 12.78
N ALA A 543 -8.18 -13.89 11.78
CA ALA A 543 -9.48 -14.52 12.01
C ALA A 543 -9.35 -16.01 12.38
N ASP A 544 -8.12 -16.53 12.29
CA ASP A 544 -7.84 -17.95 12.53
C ASP A 544 -7.50 -18.19 14.01
N LYS A 545 -8.51 -18.21 14.86
CA LYS A 545 -8.56 -18.88 16.17
C LYS A 545 -9.96 -18.90 16.69
#